data_e821c7629e8b700284cea563ca760e99
#
_entry.id   e821c7629e8b700284cea563ca760e99
#
_cell.length_a   1.000
_cell.length_b   1.000
_cell.length_c   1.000
_cell.angle_alpha   90.00
_cell.angle_beta   90.00
_cell.angle_gamma   90.00
#
_symmetry.space_group_name_H-M   'P 1'
#
loop_
_entity.id
_entity.type
_entity.pdbx_description
1 polymer ?
#
loop_
_entity_poly.entity_id
_entity_poly.type
_entity_poly.pdbx_seq_one_letter_code
_entity_poly.pdbx_strand_id
1 'polypeptide(L)'
;MKKLFFIIVVVFYSLGYQGQQTLQYSNYLENSFYLNPAVAHLGKKSLNIIYRNQWIGFEGSPKTTFLSFQSSFSHKKDFKLSSFSNIGGFLQSENIGAFRSFKINISYSYSFLLSSNWRLSFGSFLGVQQLGLDVSNITLFDNNDPVVDVSNFSLLPDFSTGVTLTNNNNFFGISAKQIFQNKWKQIINSDLSQNESSFVFIAAKRIFL
;
A
#
# COMPACT_ATOMS: atom_id res chain seq x y z
N MET A 1 -41.45 0.96 9.58
CA MET A 1 -40.50 0.77 10.71
C MET A 1 -39.22 0.05 10.29
N LYS A 2 -39.23 -1.12 9.63
CA LYS A 2 -38.01 -1.84 9.21
C LYS A 2 -37.07 -1.03 8.29
N LYS A 3 -37.60 -0.26 7.33
CA LYS A 3 -36.79 0.61 6.45
C LYS A 3 -36.11 1.75 7.21
N LEU A 4 -36.80 2.36 8.17
CA LEU A 4 -36.25 3.43 9.00
C LEU A 4 -35.12 2.89 9.92
N PHE A 5 -35.31 1.73 10.50
CA PHE A 5 -34.28 1.05 11.31
C PHE A 5 -33.02 0.74 10.49
N PHE A 6 -33.19 0.25 9.24
CA PHE A 6 -32.07 -0.01 8.34
C PHE A 6 -31.29 1.27 7.98
N ILE A 7 -31.99 2.37 7.71
CA ILE A 7 -31.36 3.67 7.41
C ILE A 7 -30.59 4.17 8.65
N ILE A 8 -31.15 4.06 9.85
CA ILE A 8 -30.49 4.47 11.09
C ILE A 8 -29.23 3.61 11.33
N VAL A 9 -29.27 2.31 11.13
CA VAL A 9 -28.10 1.43 11.26
C VAL A 9 -27.02 1.81 10.25
N VAL A 10 -27.35 2.09 9.00
CA VAL A 10 -26.39 2.53 7.97
C VAL A 10 -25.77 3.88 8.33
N VAL A 11 -26.53 4.85 8.83
CA VAL A 11 -26.03 6.16 9.25
C VAL A 11 -25.12 6.05 10.48
N PHE A 12 -25.45 5.23 11.47
CA PHE A 12 -24.59 5.01 12.63
C PHE A 12 -23.29 4.28 12.27
N TYR A 13 -23.30 3.39 11.27
CA TYR A 13 -22.10 2.70 10.80
C TYR A 13 -21.13 3.65 10.08
N SER A 14 -21.62 4.77 9.55
CA SER A 14 -20.78 5.74 8.81
C SER A 14 -20.03 6.75 9.71
N LEU A 15 -20.27 6.81 11.01
CA LEU A 15 -19.68 7.81 11.91
C LEU A 15 -18.26 7.48 12.40
N GLY A 16 -17.69 6.33 12.00
CA GLY A 16 -16.38 5.86 12.45
C GLY A 16 -15.26 5.85 11.40
N TYR A 17 -15.43 6.52 10.25
CA TYR A 17 -14.41 6.49 9.19
C TYR A 17 -13.29 7.48 9.48
N GLN A 18 -12.12 6.93 9.75
CA GLN A 18 -10.88 7.70 9.82
C GLN A 18 -10.36 7.93 8.39
N GLY A 19 -9.75 9.11 8.14
CA GLY A 19 -9.25 9.48 6.83
C GLY A 19 -8.18 8.51 6.33
N GLN A 20 -8.17 8.21 5.03
CA GLN A 20 -7.21 7.30 4.42
C GLN A 20 -5.81 7.88 4.49
N GLN A 21 -4.88 7.18 5.16
CA GLN A 21 -3.46 7.56 5.27
C GLN A 21 -2.59 6.92 4.17
N THR A 22 -3.14 5.96 3.39
CA THR A 22 -2.39 5.29 2.33
C THR A 22 -2.64 5.92 0.97
N LEU A 23 -1.55 6.08 0.21
CA LEU A 23 -1.60 6.56 -1.17
C LEU A 23 -2.57 5.76 -2.02
N GLN A 24 -3.44 6.48 -2.73
CA GLN A 24 -4.31 5.91 -3.74
C GLN A 24 -3.73 6.20 -5.13
N TYR A 25 -3.40 5.14 -5.86
CA TYR A 25 -3.01 5.24 -7.26
C TYR A 25 -4.24 5.21 -8.16
N SER A 26 -4.27 6.06 -9.18
CA SER A 26 -5.39 6.12 -10.13
C SER A 26 -5.51 4.85 -10.98
N ASN A 27 -4.40 4.15 -11.22
CA ASN A 27 -4.37 2.90 -11.96
C ASN A 27 -4.15 1.69 -11.04
N TYR A 28 -5.23 1.19 -10.46
CA TYR A 28 -5.19 0.08 -9.50
C TYR A 28 -4.73 -1.25 -10.12
N LEU A 29 -5.01 -1.48 -11.39
CA LEU A 29 -4.69 -2.76 -12.05
C LEU A 29 -3.19 -2.93 -12.22
N GLU A 30 -2.49 -1.88 -12.66
CA GLU A 30 -1.03 -1.89 -12.81
C GLU A 30 -0.30 -1.88 -11.47
N ASN A 31 -0.94 -1.32 -10.42
CA ASN A 31 -0.39 -1.22 -9.07
C ASN A 31 -0.94 -2.28 -8.12
N SER A 32 -1.55 -3.33 -8.62
CA SER A 32 -2.12 -4.40 -7.80
C SER A 32 -1.10 -5.06 -6.87
N PHE A 33 0.18 -5.11 -7.25
CA PHE A 33 1.26 -5.60 -6.40
C PHE A 33 1.44 -4.72 -5.14
N TYR A 34 1.42 -3.40 -5.26
CA TYR A 34 1.50 -2.50 -4.11
C TYR A 34 0.31 -2.69 -3.15
N LEU A 35 -0.86 -3.01 -3.69
CA LEU A 35 -2.09 -3.20 -2.91
C LEU A 35 -2.11 -4.56 -2.20
N ASN A 36 -1.54 -5.60 -2.81
CA ASN A 36 -1.56 -6.95 -2.25
C ASN A 36 -0.28 -7.71 -2.59
N PRO A 37 0.55 -8.07 -1.59
CA PRO A 37 1.82 -8.80 -1.82
C PRO A 37 1.64 -10.19 -2.42
N ALA A 38 0.44 -10.78 -2.34
CA ALA A 38 0.15 -12.08 -2.94
C ALA A 38 -0.10 -12.00 -4.45
N VAL A 39 -0.18 -10.80 -5.03
CA VAL A 39 -0.27 -10.60 -6.48
C VAL A 39 1.05 -11.02 -7.11
N ALA A 40 1.01 -12.08 -7.88
CA ALA A 40 2.17 -12.65 -8.55
C ALA A 40 2.01 -12.57 -10.07
N HIS A 41 3.01 -12.05 -10.75
CA HIS A 41 3.13 -12.20 -12.20
C HIS A 41 3.70 -13.56 -12.53
N LEU A 42 2.84 -14.59 -12.56
CA LEU A 42 3.21 -15.99 -12.73
C LEU A 42 4.16 -16.22 -13.90
N GLY A 43 5.37 -16.68 -13.60
CA GLY A 43 6.40 -17.00 -14.59
C GLY A 43 7.01 -15.80 -15.31
N LYS A 44 6.74 -14.57 -14.88
CA LYS A 44 7.23 -13.34 -15.51
C LYS A 44 8.05 -12.52 -14.54
N LYS A 45 8.96 -11.74 -15.11
CA LYS A 45 9.63 -10.63 -14.43
C LYS A 45 8.89 -9.34 -14.81
N SER A 46 8.70 -8.46 -13.85
CA SER A 46 8.14 -7.13 -14.11
C SER A 46 8.93 -6.06 -13.39
N LEU A 47 9.08 -4.94 -14.06
CA LEU A 47 9.63 -3.70 -13.52
C LEU A 47 8.60 -2.62 -13.81
N ASN A 48 8.19 -1.88 -12.79
CA ASN A 48 7.23 -0.81 -12.93
C ASN A 48 7.80 0.47 -12.30
N ILE A 49 7.71 1.58 -13.04
CA ILE A 49 8.17 2.90 -12.60
C ILE A 49 7.01 3.86 -12.80
N ILE A 50 6.64 4.57 -11.74
CA ILE A 50 5.56 5.54 -11.76
C ILE A 50 6.08 6.84 -11.15
N TYR A 51 5.86 7.91 -11.88
CA TYR A 51 6.03 9.27 -11.37
C TYR A 51 4.68 9.99 -11.45
N ARG A 52 4.26 10.55 -10.33
CA ARG A 52 3.01 11.30 -10.21
C ARG A 52 3.31 12.68 -9.67
N ASN A 53 2.81 13.67 -10.35
CA ASN A 53 2.85 15.06 -9.91
C ASN A 53 1.42 15.60 -9.95
N GLN A 54 0.89 15.97 -8.79
CA GLN A 54 -0.48 16.51 -8.64
C GLN A 54 -0.41 18.02 -8.48
N TRP A 55 -1.43 18.74 -8.96
CA TRP A 55 -1.56 20.20 -8.83
C TRP A 55 -0.31 20.94 -9.30
N ILE A 56 0.11 20.66 -10.52
CA ILE A 56 1.30 21.28 -11.16
C ILE A 56 1.13 22.81 -11.14
N GLY A 57 2.12 23.54 -10.63
CA GLY A 57 2.09 24.99 -10.48
C GLY A 57 1.78 25.48 -9.07
N PHE A 58 1.33 24.62 -8.19
CA PHE A 58 1.14 24.98 -6.77
C PHE A 58 2.38 24.61 -5.95
N GLU A 59 2.82 25.51 -5.09
CA GLU A 59 3.90 25.26 -4.14
C GLU A 59 3.49 24.18 -3.15
N GLY A 60 4.41 23.26 -2.80
CA GLY A 60 4.11 22.14 -1.90
C GLY A 60 3.24 21.03 -2.50
N SER A 61 2.99 21.07 -3.81
CA SER A 61 2.17 20.05 -4.50
C SER A 61 2.69 18.63 -4.30
N PRO A 62 1.78 17.62 -4.17
CA PRO A 62 2.17 16.23 -3.96
C PRO A 62 2.96 15.65 -5.13
N LYS A 63 4.15 15.11 -4.85
CA LYS A 63 5.00 14.41 -5.81
C LYS A 63 5.28 13.01 -5.30
N THR A 64 4.99 12.01 -6.11
CA THR A 64 5.20 10.61 -5.75
C THR A 64 6.04 9.92 -6.80
N THR A 65 7.07 9.21 -6.38
CA THR A 65 7.85 8.30 -7.21
C THR A 65 7.70 6.90 -6.66
N PHE A 66 7.40 5.95 -7.52
CA PHE A 66 7.25 4.55 -7.17
C PHE A 66 8.03 3.68 -8.15
N LEU A 67 8.82 2.77 -7.62
CA LEU A 67 9.57 1.77 -8.38
C LEU A 67 9.27 0.41 -7.79
N SER A 68 8.85 -0.55 -8.59
CA SER A 68 8.68 -1.94 -8.14
C SER A 68 9.28 -2.94 -9.09
N PHE A 69 9.77 -4.03 -8.50
CA PHE A 69 10.32 -5.18 -9.23
C PHE A 69 9.68 -6.47 -8.69
N GLN A 70 9.39 -7.38 -9.58
CA GLN A 70 8.93 -8.73 -9.26
C GLN A 70 9.59 -9.76 -10.16
N SER A 71 9.86 -10.95 -9.61
CA SER A 71 10.37 -12.10 -10.35
C SER A 71 9.71 -13.37 -9.83
N SER A 72 9.17 -14.19 -10.72
CA SER A 72 8.53 -15.45 -10.40
C SER A 72 9.40 -16.63 -10.83
N PHE A 73 9.50 -17.64 -9.96
CA PHE A 73 10.23 -18.88 -10.19
C PHE A 73 9.27 -20.05 -10.13
N SER A 74 9.24 -20.85 -11.20
CA SER A 74 8.45 -22.08 -11.25
C SER A 74 9.20 -23.24 -10.59
N HIS A 75 8.50 -24.04 -9.80
CA HIS A 75 9.05 -25.21 -9.15
C HIS A 75 8.90 -26.49 -9.99
N LYS A 76 8.16 -26.46 -11.09
CA LYS A 76 7.98 -27.58 -12.01
C LYS A 76 8.08 -27.12 -13.47
N LYS A 77 8.46 -28.02 -14.38
CA LYS A 77 8.54 -27.73 -15.81
C LYS A 77 7.17 -27.50 -16.44
N ASP A 78 6.13 -28.16 -15.95
CA ASP A 78 4.76 -27.95 -16.43
C ASP A 78 4.13 -26.74 -15.75
N PHE A 79 3.97 -25.67 -16.52
CA PHE A 79 3.46 -24.38 -16.07
C PHE A 79 2.04 -24.46 -15.49
N LYS A 80 1.18 -25.35 -16.04
CA LYS A 80 -0.21 -25.47 -15.59
C LYS A 80 -0.36 -26.09 -14.20
N LEU A 81 0.56 -26.99 -13.84
CA LEU A 81 0.55 -27.76 -12.59
C LEU A 81 1.59 -27.26 -11.58
N SER A 82 2.35 -26.20 -11.91
CA SER A 82 3.44 -25.76 -11.05
C SER A 82 2.98 -24.82 -9.95
N SER A 83 3.66 -24.93 -8.81
CA SER A 83 3.69 -23.88 -7.80
C SER A 83 4.77 -22.86 -8.17
N PHE A 84 4.58 -21.62 -7.74
CA PHE A 84 5.50 -20.52 -7.99
C PHE A 84 5.90 -19.86 -6.68
N SER A 85 7.19 -19.56 -6.53
CA SER A 85 7.69 -18.59 -5.58
C SER A 85 7.93 -17.27 -6.30
N ASN A 86 7.52 -16.18 -5.70
CA ASN A 86 7.75 -14.85 -6.24
C ASN A 86 8.53 -14.05 -5.22
N ILE A 87 9.55 -13.37 -5.72
CA ILE A 87 10.36 -12.42 -4.95
C ILE A 87 10.19 -11.07 -5.62
N GLY A 88 10.10 -10.03 -4.83
CA GLY A 88 10.00 -8.69 -5.35
C GLY A 88 10.26 -7.65 -4.29
N GLY A 89 9.96 -6.42 -4.62
CA GLY A 89 10.05 -5.30 -3.71
C GLY A 89 9.64 -4.02 -4.38
N PHE A 90 9.53 -2.97 -3.58
CA PHE A 90 9.28 -1.63 -4.10
C PHE A 90 9.98 -0.56 -3.26
N LEU A 91 10.24 0.54 -3.92
CA LEU A 91 10.66 1.82 -3.36
C LEU A 91 9.57 2.84 -3.65
N GLN A 92 9.22 3.64 -2.66
CA GLN A 92 8.26 4.73 -2.78
C GLN A 92 8.82 5.96 -2.10
N SER A 93 8.80 7.08 -2.80
CA SER A 93 9.11 8.40 -2.26
C SER A 93 7.91 9.30 -2.48
N GLU A 94 7.51 10.00 -1.44
CA GLU A 94 6.40 10.94 -1.46
C GLU A 94 6.77 12.22 -0.75
N ASN A 95 6.47 13.35 -1.39
CA ASN A 95 6.69 14.69 -0.86
C ASN A 95 5.37 15.46 -0.96
N ILE A 96 4.84 15.93 0.18
CA ILE A 96 3.59 16.71 0.25
C ILE A 96 3.84 17.91 1.16
N GLY A 97 4.00 19.10 0.58
CA GLY A 97 4.41 20.26 1.35
C GLY A 97 5.72 20.00 2.09
N ALA A 98 5.69 20.11 3.41
CA ALA A 98 6.82 19.80 4.28
C ALA A 98 6.96 18.31 4.61
N PHE A 99 5.93 17.50 4.39
CA PHE A 99 5.99 16.07 4.70
C PHE A 99 6.82 15.31 3.66
N ARG A 100 7.74 14.50 4.15
CA ARG A 100 8.57 13.58 3.38
C ARG A 100 8.32 12.16 3.85
N SER A 101 8.02 11.27 2.93
CA SER A 101 7.90 9.83 3.21
C SER A 101 8.75 9.05 2.22
N PHE A 102 9.58 8.16 2.75
CA PHE A 102 10.31 7.20 1.94
C PHE A 102 10.06 5.79 2.47
N LYS A 103 9.66 4.88 1.60
CA LYS A 103 9.33 3.50 1.96
C LYS A 103 10.11 2.53 1.08
N ILE A 104 10.69 1.52 1.71
CA ILE A 104 11.34 0.39 1.04
C ILE A 104 10.76 -0.92 1.58
N ASN A 105 10.32 -1.80 0.69
CA ASN A 105 9.76 -3.08 1.04
C ASN A 105 10.31 -4.18 0.14
N ILE A 106 10.60 -5.32 0.73
CA ILE A 106 10.84 -6.59 0.05
C ILE A 106 9.59 -7.47 0.16
N SER A 107 9.37 -8.33 -0.80
CA SER A 107 8.22 -9.23 -0.81
C SER A 107 8.64 -10.65 -1.11
N TYR A 108 7.90 -11.55 -0.49
CA TYR A 108 7.86 -12.94 -0.87
C TYR A 108 6.42 -13.40 -0.99
N SER A 109 6.10 -14.16 -2.04
CA SER A 109 4.80 -14.82 -2.15
C SER A 109 4.95 -16.23 -2.72
N TYR A 110 4.03 -17.08 -2.30
CA TYR A 110 3.93 -18.46 -2.76
C TYR A 110 2.55 -18.73 -3.35
N SER A 111 2.53 -19.28 -4.54
CA SER A 111 1.32 -19.55 -5.31
C SER A 111 1.24 -21.03 -5.67
N PHE A 112 0.12 -21.66 -5.43
CA PHE A 112 -0.10 -23.08 -5.78
C PHE A 112 -1.50 -23.29 -6.34
N LEU A 113 -1.65 -24.39 -7.06
CA LEU A 113 -2.91 -24.79 -7.65
C LEU A 113 -3.80 -25.41 -6.57
N LEU A 114 -4.96 -24.82 -6.33
CA LEU A 114 -5.96 -25.36 -5.41
C LEU A 114 -6.88 -26.37 -6.11
N SER A 115 -7.18 -26.13 -7.39
CA SER A 115 -8.02 -26.97 -8.24
C SER A 115 -7.59 -26.78 -9.69
N SER A 116 -8.14 -27.53 -10.64
CA SER A 116 -7.77 -27.49 -12.07
C SER A 116 -7.67 -26.09 -12.67
N ASN A 117 -8.45 -25.13 -12.17
CA ASN A 117 -8.50 -23.77 -12.68
C ASN A 117 -8.23 -22.69 -11.63
N TRP A 118 -8.20 -23.02 -10.35
CA TRP A 118 -8.05 -22.05 -9.29
C TRP A 118 -6.66 -22.10 -8.68
N ARG A 119 -6.04 -20.94 -8.56
CA ARG A 119 -4.74 -20.74 -7.93
C ARG A 119 -4.89 -19.88 -6.70
N LEU A 120 -4.35 -20.36 -5.59
CA LEU A 120 -4.28 -19.64 -4.33
C LEU A 120 -2.86 -19.13 -4.12
N SER A 121 -2.72 -17.89 -3.70
CA SER A 121 -1.42 -17.29 -3.41
C SER A 121 -1.46 -16.59 -2.06
N PHE A 122 -0.37 -16.71 -1.30
CA PHE A 122 -0.10 -15.98 -0.07
C PHE A 122 1.14 -15.13 -0.26
N GLY A 123 1.16 -13.94 0.31
CA GLY A 123 2.30 -13.06 0.19
C GLY A 123 2.43 -12.10 1.36
N SER A 124 3.66 -11.61 1.56
CA SER A 124 3.95 -10.62 2.59
C SER A 124 4.96 -9.59 2.08
N PHE A 125 4.81 -8.35 2.53
CA PHE A 125 5.83 -7.31 2.47
C PHE A 125 6.47 -7.15 3.83
N LEU A 126 7.78 -6.97 3.83
CA LEU A 126 8.57 -6.59 5.00
C LEU A 126 9.48 -5.43 4.60
N GLY A 127 9.50 -4.37 5.40
CA GLY A 127 10.31 -3.23 5.08
C GLY A 127 10.33 -2.17 6.16
N VAL A 128 10.73 -0.98 5.74
CA VAL A 128 10.81 0.19 6.60
C VAL A 128 10.23 1.41 5.88
N GLN A 129 9.63 2.29 6.66
CA GLN A 129 9.15 3.59 6.24
C GLN A 129 9.87 4.66 7.04
N GLN A 130 10.50 5.59 6.36
CA GLN A 130 11.03 6.81 6.94
C GLN A 130 9.99 7.92 6.73
N LEU A 131 9.62 8.58 7.80
CA LEU A 131 8.74 9.75 7.79
C LEU A 131 9.50 10.93 8.36
N GLY A 132 9.28 12.12 7.80
CA GLY A 132 9.93 13.32 8.27
C GLY A 132 9.18 14.59 7.89
N LEU A 133 9.50 15.66 8.59
CA LEU A 133 9.10 17.03 8.29
C LEU A 133 10.33 17.80 7.84
N ASP A 134 10.27 18.38 6.65
CA ASP A 134 11.27 19.30 6.12
C ASP A 134 10.79 20.74 6.43
N VAL A 135 11.31 21.28 7.52
CA VAL A 135 10.94 22.61 8.00
C VAL A 135 11.70 23.76 7.33
N SER A 136 12.69 23.44 6.50
CA SER A 136 13.58 24.44 5.87
C SER A 136 12.86 25.44 4.95
N ASN A 137 11.68 25.05 4.45
CA ASN A 137 10.86 25.86 3.54
C ASN A 137 9.54 26.34 4.18
N ILE A 138 9.38 26.22 5.50
CA ILE A 138 8.18 26.69 6.19
C ILE A 138 8.47 28.08 6.78
N THR A 139 7.67 29.08 6.38
CA THR A 139 7.66 30.38 7.06
C THR A 139 6.79 30.27 8.30
N LEU A 140 7.41 30.34 9.46
CA LEU A 140 6.71 30.31 10.75
C LEU A 140 6.26 31.68 11.16
N PHE A 141 5.12 31.75 11.81
CA PHE A 141 4.63 32.97 12.43
C PHE A 141 5.39 33.29 13.74
N ASP A 142 5.84 32.25 14.47
CA ASP A 142 6.68 32.33 15.65
C ASP A 142 7.98 31.55 15.44
N ASN A 143 9.12 32.28 15.40
CA ASN A 143 10.44 31.68 15.21
C ASN A 143 10.94 30.88 16.41
N ASN A 144 10.25 30.93 17.55
CA ASN A 144 10.61 30.22 18.79
C ASN A 144 9.72 29.01 19.06
N ASP A 145 8.95 28.53 18.08
CA ASP A 145 8.13 27.33 18.25
C ASP A 145 9.04 26.09 18.40
N PRO A 146 9.07 25.43 19.58
CA PRO A 146 9.92 24.27 19.82
C PRO A 146 9.62 23.06 18.94
N VAL A 147 8.49 23.06 18.22
CA VAL A 147 8.13 22.00 17.25
C VAL A 147 9.02 22.07 16.00
N VAL A 148 9.64 23.22 15.74
CA VAL A 148 10.33 23.53 14.50
C VAL A 148 11.84 23.30 14.54
N ASP A 149 12.41 23.23 15.73
CA ASP A 149 13.87 23.15 15.89
C ASP A 149 14.44 21.75 15.53
N VAL A 150 13.60 20.83 15.08
CA VAL A 150 14.04 19.45 14.84
C VAL A 150 13.46 18.93 13.53
N SER A 151 14.29 18.87 12.48
CA SER A 151 14.05 18.02 11.30
C SER A 151 14.02 16.56 11.76
N ASN A 152 12.92 16.12 12.33
CA ASN A 152 12.81 14.78 12.89
C ASN A 152 12.40 13.79 11.82
N PHE A 153 13.28 12.81 11.57
CA PHE A 153 12.97 11.63 10.78
C PHE A 153 12.69 10.45 11.72
N SER A 154 11.55 9.80 11.54
CA SER A 154 11.22 8.55 12.21
C SER A 154 11.35 7.39 11.24
N LEU A 155 12.09 6.36 11.66
CA LEU A 155 12.18 5.09 10.92
C LEU A 155 11.22 4.10 11.56
N LEU A 156 10.26 3.61 10.79
CA LEU A 156 9.16 2.77 11.24
C LEU A 156 9.18 1.43 10.49
N PRO A 157 9.10 0.28 11.17
CA PRO A 157 8.95 -1.00 10.50
C PRO A 157 7.61 -1.06 9.76
N ASP A 158 7.59 -1.64 8.55
CA ASP A 158 6.39 -1.84 7.75
C ASP A 158 6.20 -3.33 7.47
N PHE A 159 5.02 -3.85 7.77
CA PHE A 159 4.62 -5.21 7.48
C PHE A 159 3.21 -5.24 6.91
N SER A 160 3.06 -5.99 5.83
CA SER A 160 1.76 -6.18 5.17
C SER A 160 1.67 -7.61 4.68
N THR A 161 0.46 -8.17 4.69
CA THR A 161 0.22 -9.53 4.19
C THR A 161 -1.03 -9.58 3.32
N GLY A 162 -1.12 -10.60 2.48
CA GLY A 162 -2.27 -10.75 1.62
C GLY A 162 -2.46 -12.15 1.09
N VAL A 163 -3.65 -12.37 0.58
CA VAL A 163 -4.07 -13.62 -0.06
C VAL A 163 -4.77 -13.27 -1.36
N THR A 164 -4.53 -14.05 -2.40
CA THR A 164 -5.27 -13.94 -3.66
C THR A 164 -5.76 -15.29 -4.14
N LEU A 165 -6.96 -15.30 -4.69
CA LEU A 165 -7.56 -16.45 -5.35
C LEU A 165 -7.85 -16.06 -6.79
N THR A 166 -7.21 -16.76 -7.74
CA THR A 166 -7.27 -16.41 -9.16
C THR A 166 -7.61 -17.58 -10.03
N ASN A 167 -8.34 -17.32 -11.11
CA ASN A 167 -8.50 -18.23 -12.23
C ASN A 167 -8.30 -17.46 -13.54
N ASN A 168 -8.59 -18.09 -14.69
CA ASN A 168 -8.41 -17.46 -16.01
C ASN A 168 -9.20 -16.15 -16.16
N ASN A 169 -10.38 -16.04 -15.52
CA ASN A 169 -11.33 -14.95 -15.73
C ASN A 169 -11.56 -14.09 -14.47
N ASN A 170 -11.32 -14.64 -13.29
CA ASN A 170 -11.66 -13.97 -12.03
C ASN A 170 -10.42 -13.82 -11.17
N PHE A 171 -10.37 -12.72 -10.46
CA PHE A 171 -9.35 -12.39 -9.47
C PHE A 171 -10.03 -11.88 -8.19
N PHE A 172 -9.69 -12.47 -7.07
CA PHE A 172 -10.11 -12.01 -5.74
C PHE A 172 -8.88 -11.88 -4.86
N GLY A 173 -8.79 -10.77 -4.14
CA GLY A 173 -7.66 -10.50 -3.26
C GLY A 173 -8.10 -9.80 -1.99
N ILE A 174 -7.47 -10.18 -0.88
CA ILE A 174 -7.60 -9.53 0.42
C ILE A 174 -6.19 -9.27 0.94
N SER A 175 -5.95 -8.08 1.44
CA SER A 175 -4.69 -7.74 2.11
C SER A 175 -4.90 -6.87 3.33
N ALA A 176 -4.02 -7.05 4.31
CA ALA A 176 -3.87 -6.19 5.47
C ALA A 176 -2.54 -5.44 5.34
N LYS A 177 -2.60 -4.11 5.35
CA LYS A 177 -1.44 -3.23 5.19
C LYS A 177 -1.13 -2.53 6.51
N GLN A 178 0.17 -2.21 6.72
CA GLN A 178 0.63 -1.47 7.89
C GLN A 178 0.19 -2.11 9.22
N ILE A 179 0.39 -3.42 9.35
CA ILE A 179 -0.06 -4.21 10.51
C ILE A 179 0.59 -3.72 11.81
N PHE A 180 1.82 -3.22 11.74
CA PHE A 180 2.48 -2.56 12.87
C PHE A 180 1.98 -1.11 12.98
N GLN A 181 0.93 -0.84 13.68
CA GLN A 181 0.37 0.50 13.93
C GLN A 181 1.41 1.41 14.63
N ASN A 182 2.37 1.92 13.87
CA ASN A 182 3.50 2.68 14.42
C ASN A 182 3.05 4.08 14.86
N LYS A 183 3.46 4.50 16.07
CA LYS A 183 3.21 5.84 16.60
C LYS A 183 4.34 6.79 16.19
N TRP A 184 4.01 7.99 15.74
CA TRP A 184 4.97 9.01 15.28
C TRP A 184 5.40 9.95 16.43
N LYS A 185 5.60 9.44 17.63
CA LYS A 185 5.91 10.23 18.83
C LYS A 185 7.08 11.21 18.69
N GLN A 186 8.00 10.94 17.75
CA GLN A 186 9.20 11.75 17.56
C GLN A 186 8.98 12.98 16.65
N ILE A 187 7.93 13.02 15.85
CA ILE A 187 7.68 14.10 14.89
C ILE A 187 6.64 15.09 15.42
N ILE A 188 5.65 14.59 16.13
CA ILE A 188 4.57 15.40 16.71
C ILE A 188 4.32 14.86 18.11
N ASN A 189 4.49 15.70 19.14
CA ASN A 189 4.27 15.35 20.55
C ASN A 189 2.80 15.03 20.88
N SER A 190 2.03 14.51 19.96
CA SER A 190 0.65 14.10 20.16
C SER A 190 0.52 12.58 20.08
N ASP A 191 -0.13 11.97 21.04
CA ASP A 191 -0.46 10.52 21.06
C ASP A 191 -1.43 10.13 19.92
N LEU A 192 -1.91 11.09 19.13
CA LEU A 192 -2.90 10.91 18.07
C LEU A 192 -2.30 10.57 16.70
N SER A 193 -0.97 10.70 16.53
CA SER A 193 -0.33 10.46 15.24
C SER A 193 0.20 9.02 15.16
N GLN A 194 -0.55 8.14 14.54
CA GLN A 194 -0.17 6.75 14.30
C GLN A 194 -0.53 6.31 12.89
N ASN A 195 0.25 5.38 12.34
CA ASN A 195 -0.15 4.65 11.15
C ASN A 195 -1.27 3.67 11.53
N GLU A 196 -2.36 3.72 10.79
CA GLU A 196 -3.44 2.76 10.97
C GLU A 196 -3.34 1.60 10.01
N SER A 197 -3.67 0.41 10.50
CA SER A 197 -3.79 -0.76 9.64
C SER A 197 -4.98 -0.59 8.69
N SER A 198 -4.78 -0.92 7.42
CA SER A 198 -5.83 -0.86 6.42
C SER A 198 -6.06 -2.20 5.76
N PHE A 199 -7.33 -2.52 5.49
CA PHE A 199 -7.72 -3.71 4.76
C PHE A 199 -8.11 -3.32 3.34
N VAL A 200 -7.58 -4.05 2.37
CA VAL A 200 -7.85 -3.83 0.94
C VAL A 200 -8.50 -5.08 0.36
N PHE A 201 -9.64 -4.90 -0.28
CA PHE A 201 -10.34 -5.94 -1.03
C PHE A 201 -10.28 -5.60 -2.51
N ILE A 202 -9.89 -6.56 -3.32
CA ILE A 202 -9.80 -6.42 -4.78
C ILE A 202 -10.59 -7.56 -5.40
N ALA A 203 -11.50 -7.20 -6.30
CA ALA A 203 -12.20 -8.17 -7.15
C ALA A 203 -12.16 -7.67 -8.59
N ALA A 204 -11.76 -8.55 -9.51
CA ALA A 204 -11.74 -8.24 -10.93
C ALA A 204 -12.23 -9.44 -11.75
N LYS A 205 -12.92 -9.16 -12.86
CA LYS A 205 -13.40 -10.15 -13.82
C LYS A 205 -12.98 -9.74 -15.23
N ARG A 206 -12.34 -10.66 -15.96
CA ARG A 206 -12.05 -10.46 -17.38
C ARG A 206 -13.30 -10.83 -18.18
N ILE A 207 -13.78 -9.90 -18.98
CA ILE A 207 -14.88 -10.10 -19.93
C ILE A 207 -14.26 -10.09 -21.32
N PHE A 208 -14.46 -11.14 -22.08
CA PHE A 208 -14.14 -11.18 -23.51
C PHE A 208 -15.37 -10.67 -24.27
N LEU A 209 -15.21 -9.58 -24.97
CA LEU A 209 -16.19 -9.00 -25.88
C LEU A 209 -15.93 -9.53 -27.28
#